data_0b0f62c9c015dedea0c251a5a21d3ae3
#
_entry.id   0b0f62c9c015dedea0c251a5a21d3ae3
#
_cell.length_a   1.000
_cell.length_b   1.000
_cell.length_c   1.000
_cell.angle_alpha   90.00
_cell.angle_beta   90.00
_cell.angle_gamma   90.00
#
_symmetry.space_group_name_H-M   'P 1'
#
loop_
_entity.id
_entity.type
_entity.pdbx_description
1 polymer ?
#
loop_
_entity_poly.entity_id
_entity_poly.type
_entity_poly.pdbx_seq_one_letter_code
_entity_poly.pdbx_strand_id
1 'polypeptide(L)'
;MNHVIRAVTAADWRQVKKLRLDALQDPVAGIAFLDSYDNAAVQSDEFWQQRAAGSRGDMIAQQFIAERADGSWDGSVTVLIERAGRADVLGRPVDDHQAHLVGVFVRPERRGTGLARALFDAAIAFAHELDEPKVSRVRLYVHQDNQRAEAFYRKIGFTRSGHSIPVPGDESSLEHELVLASRP
;
A
#
# COMPACT_ATOMS: atom_id res chain seq x y z
N MET A 1 -14.53 -15.66 -10.39
CA MET A 1 -13.18 -16.25 -10.34
C MET A 1 -12.70 -16.10 -8.92
N ASN A 2 -12.24 -17.19 -8.31
CA ASN A 2 -11.73 -17.18 -6.94
C ASN A 2 -10.26 -16.72 -6.96
N HIS A 3 -9.92 -15.74 -6.13
CA HIS A 3 -8.55 -15.35 -5.85
C HIS A 3 -8.16 -15.88 -4.49
N VAL A 4 -6.89 -16.24 -4.34
CA VAL A 4 -6.27 -16.45 -3.04
C VAL A 4 -5.59 -15.13 -2.64
N ILE A 5 -5.98 -14.59 -1.47
CA ILE A 5 -5.27 -13.46 -0.89
C ILE A 5 -4.19 -14.03 0.01
N ARG A 6 -2.95 -13.70 -0.27
CA ARG A 6 -1.81 -14.18 0.52
C ARG A 6 -0.72 -13.13 0.69
N ALA A 7 0.08 -13.32 1.69
CA ALA A 7 1.31 -12.56 1.88
C ALA A 7 2.35 -12.92 0.80
N VAL A 8 3.13 -11.92 0.39
CA VAL A 8 4.30 -12.10 -0.47
C VAL A 8 5.44 -12.72 0.34
N THR A 9 6.19 -13.60 -0.29
CA THR A 9 7.43 -14.19 0.21
C THR A 9 8.63 -13.68 -0.59
N ALA A 10 9.83 -13.87 -0.07
CA ALA A 10 11.07 -13.49 -0.79
C ALA A 10 11.22 -14.17 -2.17
N ALA A 11 10.66 -15.37 -2.33
CA ALA A 11 10.68 -16.10 -3.61
C ALA A 11 9.84 -15.43 -4.71
N ASP A 12 8.88 -14.60 -4.34
CA ASP A 12 7.93 -13.95 -5.25
C ASP A 12 8.50 -12.69 -5.96
N TRP A 13 9.75 -12.34 -5.73
CA TRP A 13 10.30 -11.03 -6.13
C TRP A 13 10.11 -10.68 -7.61
N ARG A 14 10.15 -11.65 -8.52
CA ARG A 14 9.92 -11.43 -9.96
C ARG A 14 8.49 -11.00 -10.25
N GLN A 15 7.53 -11.61 -9.55
CA GLN A 15 6.11 -11.25 -9.68
C GLN A 15 5.81 -9.91 -9.02
N VAL A 16 6.49 -9.59 -7.89
CA VAL A 16 6.45 -8.26 -7.26
C VAL A 16 6.91 -7.20 -8.24
N LYS A 17 8.08 -7.40 -8.88
CA LYS A 17 8.61 -6.51 -9.93
C LYS A 17 7.61 -6.33 -11.06
N LYS A 18 7.12 -7.44 -11.61
CA LYS A 18 6.18 -7.41 -12.73
C LYS A 18 4.91 -6.64 -12.38
N LEU A 19 4.25 -6.98 -11.26
CA LEU A 19 3.01 -6.32 -10.86
C LEU A 19 3.22 -4.81 -10.59
N ARG A 20 4.37 -4.43 -10.00
CA ARG A 20 4.69 -3.02 -9.78
C ARG A 20 4.87 -2.27 -11.09
N LEU A 21 5.58 -2.82 -12.05
CA LEU A 21 5.76 -2.20 -13.36
C LEU A 21 4.43 -2.09 -14.12
N ASP A 22 3.59 -3.12 -14.06
CA ASP A 22 2.22 -3.06 -14.62
C ASP A 22 1.39 -1.94 -13.94
N ALA A 23 1.49 -1.80 -12.62
CA ALA A 23 0.76 -0.77 -11.87
C ALA A 23 1.20 0.65 -12.23
N LEU A 24 2.49 0.87 -12.49
CA LEU A 24 3.05 2.17 -12.86
C LEU A 24 2.74 2.57 -14.32
N GLN A 25 2.22 1.64 -15.13
CA GLN A 25 1.71 1.91 -16.48
C GLN A 25 0.19 2.14 -16.50
N ASP A 26 -0.49 2.05 -15.36
CA ASP A 26 -1.92 2.36 -15.28
C ASP A 26 -2.15 3.84 -15.61
N PRO A 27 -3.21 4.20 -16.36
CA PRO A 27 -3.52 5.60 -16.68
C PRO A 27 -3.65 6.53 -15.46
N VAL A 28 -3.97 5.98 -14.28
CA VAL A 28 -4.07 6.77 -13.04
C VAL A 28 -2.80 6.68 -12.18
N ALA A 29 -1.72 6.11 -12.67
CA ALA A 29 -0.49 5.91 -11.89
C ALA A 29 0.06 7.21 -11.32
N GLY A 30 0.00 8.32 -12.07
CA GLY A 30 0.51 9.62 -11.64
C GLY A 30 -0.20 10.24 -10.42
N ILE A 31 -1.43 9.79 -10.12
CA ILE A 31 -2.18 10.20 -8.92
C ILE A 31 -2.36 9.07 -7.91
N ALA A 32 -1.75 7.91 -8.17
CA ALA A 32 -1.85 6.73 -7.31
C ALA A 32 -0.51 6.34 -6.68
N PHE A 33 0.59 6.78 -7.26
CA PHE A 33 1.93 6.40 -6.81
C PHE A 33 2.89 7.58 -6.87
N LEU A 34 3.78 7.68 -5.88
CA LEU A 34 4.88 8.64 -5.81
C LEU A 34 6.11 8.22 -6.63
N ASP A 35 6.04 7.11 -7.35
CA ASP A 35 7.13 6.51 -8.11
C ASP A 35 6.74 6.43 -9.59
N SER A 36 7.72 6.42 -10.47
CA SER A 36 7.52 6.33 -11.91
C SER A 36 7.94 4.96 -12.45
N TYR A 37 7.41 4.60 -13.63
CA TYR A 37 7.83 3.39 -14.34
C TYR A 37 9.34 3.39 -14.62
N ASP A 38 9.90 4.51 -15.10
CA ASP A 38 11.31 4.61 -15.47
C ASP A 38 12.21 4.41 -14.25
N ASN A 39 11.86 5.01 -13.10
CA ASN A 39 12.60 4.82 -11.86
C ASN A 39 12.53 3.37 -11.36
N ALA A 40 11.39 2.73 -11.47
CA ALA A 40 11.20 1.35 -11.02
C ALA A 40 11.87 0.35 -11.97
N ALA A 41 11.83 0.59 -13.28
CA ALA A 41 12.34 -0.32 -14.29
C ALA A 41 13.88 -0.50 -14.22
N VAL A 42 14.60 0.54 -13.81
CA VAL A 42 16.09 0.50 -13.69
C VAL A 42 16.58 -0.10 -12.38
N GLN A 43 15.69 -0.43 -11.44
CA GLN A 43 16.07 -1.03 -10.17
C GLN A 43 16.67 -2.42 -10.36
N SER A 44 17.71 -2.73 -9.57
CA SER A 44 18.38 -4.02 -9.61
C SER A 44 17.50 -5.16 -9.10
N ASP A 45 17.88 -6.39 -9.40
CA ASP A 45 17.16 -7.56 -8.90
C ASP A 45 17.29 -7.67 -7.37
N GLU A 46 18.41 -7.24 -6.76
CA GLU A 46 18.60 -7.17 -5.32
C GLU A 46 17.56 -6.24 -4.65
N PHE A 47 17.28 -5.09 -5.27
CA PHE A 47 16.24 -4.19 -4.79
C PHE A 47 14.88 -4.91 -4.71
N TRP A 48 14.52 -5.67 -5.74
CA TRP A 48 13.24 -6.40 -5.79
C TRP A 48 13.20 -7.57 -4.83
N GLN A 49 14.32 -8.26 -4.64
CA GLN A 49 14.47 -9.34 -3.65
C GLN A 49 14.28 -8.80 -2.23
N GLN A 50 14.95 -7.69 -1.87
CA GLN A 50 14.79 -7.02 -0.59
C GLN A 50 13.36 -6.54 -0.36
N ARG A 51 12.75 -5.97 -1.39
CA ARG A 51 11.36 -5.52 -1.35
C ARG A 51 10.39 -6.68 -1.10
N ALA A 52 10.57 -7.81 -1.78
CA ALA A 52 9.75 -9.01 -1.59
C ALA A 52 9.97 -9.67 -0.22
N ALA A 53 11.19 -9.60 0.30
CA ALA A 53 11.51 -10.07 1.64
C ALA A 53 10.94 -9.20 2.78
N GLY A 54 10.26 -8.09 2.45
CA GLY A 54 9.73 -7.17 3.46
C GLY A 54 10.78 -6.31 4.15
N SER A 55 12.01 -6.27 3.60
CA SER A 55 13.11 -5.48 4.14
C SER A 55 13.02 -4.04 3.64
N ARG A 56 12.77 -3.11 4.55
CA ARG A 56 12.78 -1.67 4.27
C ARG A 56 13.45 -0.91 5.41
N GLY A 57 14.74 -1.14 5.58
CA GLY A 57 15.47 -0.66 6.75
C GLY A 57 14.96 -1.32 8.03
N ASP A 58 14.69 -0.51 9.06
CA ASP A 58 14.16 -0.98 10.36
C ASP A 58 12.62 -1.17 10.36
N MET A 59 11.98 -1.01 9.20
CA MET A 59 10.53 -1.03 9.09
C MET A 59 10.03 -2.42 8.71
N ILE A 60 9.01 -2.90 9.39
CA ILE A 60 8.28 -4.11 8.99
C ILE A 60 7.42 -3.74 7.79
N ALA A 61 7.60 -4.43 6.68
CA ALA A 61 6.79 -4.27 5.49
C ALA A 61 6.24 -5.63 5.04
N GLN A 62 4.91 -5.73 4.88
CA GLN A 62 4.28 -6.93 4.35
C GLN A 62 3.39 -6.57 3.17
N GLN A 63 3.65 -7.16 2.03
CA GLN A 63 2.79 -7.04 0.86
C GLN A 63 1.81 -8.21 0.80
N PHE A 64 0.56 -7.92 0.50
CA PHE A 64 -0.50 -8.88 0.19
C PHE A 64 -0.84 -8.77 -1.29
N ILE A 65 -1.13 -9.93 -1.90
CA ILE A 65 -1.48 -10.03 -3.31
C ILE A 65 -2.75 -10.86 -3.50
N ALA A 66 -3.40 -10.64 -4.63
CA ALA A 66 -4.53 -11.44 -5.07
C ALA A 66 -4.08 -12.34 -6.22
N GLU A 67 -3.89 -13.62 -5.92
CA GLU A 67 -3.39 -14.63 -6.84
C GLU A 67 -4.53 -15.42 -7.47
N ARG A 68 -4.46 -15.62 -8.77
CA ARG A 68 -5.36 -16.50 -9.51
C ARG A 68 -4.90 -17.97 -9.42
N ALA A 69 -5.76 -18.88 -9.85
CA ALA A 69 -5.43 -20.30 -9.95
C ALA A 69 -4.28 -20.60 -10.92
N ASP A 70 -4.02 -19.73 -11.91
CA ASP A 70 -2.90 -19.83 -12.84
C ASP A 70 -1.60 -19.21 -12.33
N GLY A 71 -1.59 -18.74 -11.07
CA GLY A 71 -0.45 -18.07 -10.45
C GLY A 71 -0.25 -16.61 -10.84
N SER A 72 -1.07 -16.05 -11.72
CA SER A 72 -1.00 -14.62 -12.06
C SER A 72 -1.64 -13.75 -10.97
N TRP A 73 -1.22 -12.49 -10.87
CA TRP A 73 -1.65 -11.57 -9.84
C TRP A 73 -2.52 -10.43 -10.38
N ASP A 74 -3.65 -10.18 -9.72
CA ASP A 74 -4.62 -9.16 -10.12
C ASP A 74 -4.62 -7.91 -9.24
N GLY A 75 -3.88 -7.89 -8.15
CA GLY A 75 -3.78 -6.72 -7.29
C GLY A 75 -2.86 -6.93 -6.11
N SER A 76 -2.55 -5.83 -5.44
CA SER A 76 -1.73 -5.81 -4.22
C SER A 76 -2.05 -4.64 -3.30
N VAL A 77 -1.64 -4.77 -2.04
CA VAL A 77 -1.51 -3.72 -1.04
C VAL A 77 -0.30 -4.02 -0.17
N THR A 78 0.41 -3.01 0.29
CA THR A 78 1.53 -3.17 1.23
C THR A 78 1.21 -2.49 2.54
N VAL A 79 1.48 -3.16 3.65
CA VAL A 79 1.44 -2.59 5.01
C VAL A 79 2.85 -2.24 5.41
N LEU A 80 3.05 -1.03 5.87
CA LEU A 80 4.28 -0.58 6.53
C LEU A 80 3.95 -0.35 8.01
N ILE A 81 4.73 -0.93 8.91
CA ILE A 81 4.58 -0.67 10.34
C ILE A 81 5.55 0.43 10.73
N GLU A 82 5.01 1.58 11.03
CA GLU A 82 5.73 2.78 11.42
C GLU A 82 5.77 2.85 12.94
N ARG A 83 6.99 2.91 13.50
CA ARG A 83 7.22 2.86 14.95
C ARG A 83 7.28 4.25 15.54
N ALA A 84 6.67 4.45 16.70
CA ALA A 84 6.80 5.68 17.50
C ALA A 84 8.27 6.04 17.73
N GLY A 85 8.57 7.33 17.65
CA GLY A 85 9.93 7.86 17.79
C GLY A 85 10.85 7.63 16.59
N ARG A 86 10.32 7.14 15.47
CA ARG A 86 11.03 6.99 14.18
C ARG A 86 10.42 7.91 13.14
N ALA A 87 11.09 8.05 12.02
CA ALA A 87 10.52 8.72 10.85
C ALA A 87 9.66 7.75 10.04
N ASP A 88 8.56 8.26 9.48
CA ASP A 88 7.76 7.54 8.48
C ASP A 88 8.50 7.45 7.13
N VAL A 89 7.87 6.81 6.14
CA VAL A 89 8.44 6.66 4.79
C VAL A 89 8.63 8.00 4.05
N LEU A 90 8.06 9.08 4.56
CA LEU A 90 8.18 10.44 4.02
C LEU A 90 9.11 11.31 4.87
N GLY A 91 9.84 10.71 5.83
CA GLY A 91 10.80 11.39 6.69
C GLY A 91 10.18 12.19 7.83
N ARG A 92 8.90 11.97 8.17
CA ARG A 92 8.19 12.72 9.22
C ARG A 92 8.13 11.94 10.52
N PRO A 93 8.14 12.64 11.68
CA PRO A 93 8.07 11.97 12.97
C PRO A 93 6.75 11.19 13.14
N VAL A 94 6.86 10.03 13.75
CA VAL A 94 5.73 9.17 14.12
C VAL A 94 5.58 9.23 15.64
N ASP A 95 4.44 9.71 16.12
CA ASP A 95 4.17 9.86 17.55
C ASP A 95 3.77 8.53 18.17
N ASP A 96 2.87 7.78 17.50
CA ASP A 96 2.35 6.49 17.95
C ASP A 96 2.60 5.40 16.91
N HIS A 97 2.77 4.15 17.35
CA HIS A 97 2.86 3.02 16.45
C HIS A 97 1.62 2.94 15.56
N GLN A 98 1.83 2.89 14.25
CA GLN A 98 0.75 2.87 13.27
C GLN A 98 1.08 1.99 12.07
N ALA A 99 0.03 1.53 11.39
CA ALA A 99 0.15 0.87 10.09
C ALA A 99 -0.15 1.86 8.98
N HIS A 100 0.69 1.86 7.95
CA HIS A 100 0.53 2.71 6.77
C HIS A 100 0.32 1.82 5.53
N LEU A 101 -0.85 1.91 4.92
CA LEU A 101 -1.18 1.16 3.71
C LEU A 101 -0.71 1.94 2.48
N VAL A 102 0.13 1.29 1.67
CA VAL A 102 0.74 1.89 0.48
C VAL A 102 0.68 0.93 -0.71
N GLY A 103 0.95 1.43 -1.91
CA GLY A 103 1.11 0.61 -3.10
C GLY A 103 -0.14 -0.18 -3.48
N VAL A 104 -1.31 0.42 -3.28
CA VAL A 104 -2.60 -0.20 -3.61
C VAL A 104 -2.78 -0.25 -5.11
N PHE A 105 -2.95 -1.44 -5.64
CA PHE A 105 -3.23 -1.65 -7.05
C PHE A 105 -4.23 -2.79 -7.26
N VAL A 106 -5.15 -2.60 -8.17
CA VAL A 106 -6.02 -3.66 -8.71
C VAL A 106 -6.11 -3.46 -10.22
N ARG A 107 -5.87 -4.52 -10.98
CA ARG A 107 -5.96 -4.48 -12.45
C ARG A 107 -7.30 -3.89 -12.88
N PRO A 108 -7.32 -3.04 -13.92
CA PRO A 108 -8.53 -2.35 -14.37
C PRO A 108 -9.74 -3.27 -14.54
N GLU A 109 -9.54 -4.44 -15.15
CA GLU A 109 -10.57 -5.44 -15.42
C GLU A 109 -11.10 -6.16 -14.16
N ARG A 110 -10.47 -5.95 -13.02
CA ARG A 110 -10.86 -6.53 -11.71
C ARG A 110 -11.40 -5.49 -10.74
N ARG A 111 -11.44 -4.24 -11.14
CA ARG A 111 -12.00 -3.17 -10.31
C ARG A 111 -13.52 -3.35 -10.16
N GLY A 112 -14.05 -3.04 -8.99
CA GLY A 112 -15.48 -3.21 -8.70
C GLY A 112 -15.92 -4.63 -8.34
N THR A 113 -15.02 -5.62 -8.34
CA THR A 113 -15.34 -7.03 -8.03
C THR A 113 -15.25 -7.39 -6.54
N GLY A 114 -14.90 -6.44 -5.67
CA GLY A 114 -14.62 -6.70 -4.25
C GLY A 114 -13.16 -7.06 -3.95
N LEU A 115 -12.31 -7.21 -4.96
CA LEU A 115 -10.92 -7.63 -4.78
C LEU A 115 -10.09 -6.67 -3.93
N ALA A 116 -10.25 -5.35 -4.15
CA ALA A 116 -9.60 -4.35 -3.32
C ALA A 116 -10.00 -4.50 -1.84
N ARG A 117 -11.29 -4.78 -1.56
CA ARG A 117 -11.77 -4.99 -0.19
C ARG A 117 -11.09 -6.20 0.46
N ALA A 118 -10.99 -7.32 -0.24
CA ALA A 118 -10.35 -8.52 0.28
C ALA A 118 -8.85 -8.31 0.59
N LEU A 119 -8.14 -7.55 -0.26
CA LEU A 119 -6.75 -7.15 -0.03
C LEU A 119 -6.61 -6.28 1.22
N PHE A 120 -7.49 -5.28 1.38
CA PHE A 120 -7.48 -4.41 2.56
C PHE A 120 -7.82 -5.17 3.84
N ASP A 121 -8.80 -6.08 3.81
CA ASP A 121 -9.16 -6.88 4.98
C ASP A 121 -7.97 -7.72 5.47
N ALA A 122 -7.21 -8.35 4.55
CA ALA A 122 -6.00 -9.09 4.90
C ALA A 122 -4.89 -8.20 5.48
N ALA A 123 -4.66 -7.03 4.87
CA ALA A 123 -3.65 -6.08 5.31
C ALA A 123 -3.97 -5.47 6.70
N ILE A 124 -5.23 -5.14 6.93
CA ILE A 124 -5.70 -4.60 8.22
C ILE A 124 -5.65 -5.68 9.30
N ALA A 125 -6.06 -6.91 8.98
CA ALA A 125 -5.96 -8.04 9.92
C ALA A 125 -4.52 -8.26 10.35
N PHE A 126 -3.58 -8.32 9.40
CA PHE A 126 -2.15 -8.43 9.70
C PHE A 126 -1.67 -7.33 10.66
N ALA A 127 -2.04 -6.07 10.39
CA ALA A 127 -1.62 -4.95 11.25
C ALA A 127 -2.15 -5.07 12.69
N HIS A 128 -3.37 -5.55 12.86
CA HIS A 128 -4.00 -5.70 14.19
C HIS A 128 -3.56 -6.96 14.92
N GLU A 129 -3.11 -8.00 14.20
CA GLU A 129 -2.63 -9.27 14.78
C GLU A 129 -1.18 -9.19 15.27
N LEU A 130 -0.45 -8.11 14.94
CA LEU A 130 0.90 -7.91 15.46
C LEU A 130 0.86 -7.70 16.99
N ASP A 131 1.62 -8.52 17.69
CA ASP A 131 1.77 -8.37 19.14
C ASP A 131 2.69 -7.20 19.48
N GLU A 132 3.74 -6.97 18.67
CA GLU A 132 4.71 -5.89 18.88
C GLU A 132 5.30 -5.37 17.56
N PRO A 133 5.12 -4.06 17.27
CA PRO A 133 4.37 -3.09 18.08
C PRO A 133 2.87 -3.21 17.85
N LYS A 134 2.07 -3.02 18.90
CA LYS A 134 0.63 -2.83 18.73
C LYS A 134 0.38 -1.48 18.07
N VAL A 135 -0.33 -1.50 16.94
CA VAL A 135 -0.64 -0.27 16.21
C VAL A 135 -1.90 0.39 16.76
N SER A 136 -1.86 1.71 16.93
CA SER A 136 -2.99 2.50 17.43
C SER A 136 -4.00 2.82 16.34
N ARG A 137 -3.55 2.85 15.05
CA ARG A 137 -4.40 3.18 13.90
C ARG A 137 -3.82 2.61 12.59
N VAL A 138 -4.68 2.49 11.59
CA VAL A 138 -4.28 2.22 10.21
C VAL A 138 -4.53 3.48 9.40
N ARG A 139 -3.53 3.92 8.64
CA ARG A 139 -3.62 5.11 7.80
C ARG A 139 -3.24 4.83 6.34
N LEU A 140 -3.62 5.74 5.48
CA LEU A 140 -3.14 5.83 4.10
C LEU A 140 -3.18 7.28 3.63
N TYR A 141 -2.53 7.56 2.51
CA TYR A 141 -2.65 8.83 1.81
C TYR A 141 -3.34 8.63 0.47
N VAL A 142 -4.09 9.64 0.04
CA VAL A 142 -4.76 9.66 -1.26
C VAL A 142 -4.60 11.04 -1.91
N HIS A 143 -4.21 11.04 -3.18
CA HIS A 143 -4.10 12.26 -3.96
C HIS A 143 -5.45 12.97 -4.07
N GLN A 144 -5.45 14.31 -3.96
CA GLN A 144 -6.67 15.13 -3.98
C GLN A 144 -7.58 14.85 -5.19
N ASP A 145 -7.00 14.50 -6.34
CA ASP A 145 -7.74 14.23 -7.57
C ASP A 145 -8.14 12.75 -7.73
N ASN A 146 -7.70 11.87 -6.81
CA ASN A 146 -8.05 10.45 -6.85
C ASN A 146 -9.38 10.17 -6.12
N GLN A 147 -10.44 10.84 -6.55
CA GLN A 147 -11.78 10.75 -5.94
C GLN A 147 -12.32 9.32 -5.90
N ARG A 148 -11.96 8.51 -6.91
CA ARG A 148 -12.38 7.11 -6.96
C ARG A 148 -11.76 6.29 -5.84
N ALA A 149 -10.47 6.45 -5.57
CA ALA A 149 -9.80 5.76 -4.49
C ALA A 149 -10.33 6.25 -3.14
N GLU A 150 -10.50 7.56 -2.97
CA GLU A 150 -11.07 8.11 -1.74
C GLU A 150 -12.48 7.59 -1.45
N ALA A 151 -13.34 7.54 -2.46
CA ALA A 151 -14.69 6.98 -2.31
C ALA A 151 -14.67 5.51 -1.88
N PHE A 152 -13.73 4.72 -2.41
CA PHE A 152 -13.54 3.34 -1.99
C PHE A 152 -13.06 3.27 -0.52
N TYR A 153 -12.05 4.06 -0.13
CA TYR A 153 -11.53 4.05 1.24
C TYR A 153 -12.62 4.45 2.26
N ARG A 154 -13.42 5.45 1.95
CA ARG A 154 -14.57 5.84 2.78
C ARG A 154 -15.58 4.70 2.92
N LYS A 155 -15.89 3.99 1.84
CA LYS A 155 -16.82 2.85 1.85
C LYS A 155 -16.34 1.72 2.76
N ILE A 156 -15.03 1.55 2.93
CA ILE A 156 -14.46 0.53 3.81
C ILE A 156 -14.14 1.03 5.22
N GLY A 157 -14.54 2.25 5.56
CA GLY A 157 -14.51 2.78 6.93
C GLY A 157 -13.41 3.80 7.23
N PHE A 158 -12.57 4.16 6.26
CA PHE A 158 -11.60 5.24 6.45
C PHE A 158 -12.28 6.60 6.45
N THR A 159 -11.76 7.52 7.25
CA THR A 159 -12.19 8.91 7.32
C THR A 159 -11.00 9.84 7.20
N ARG A 160 -11.17 11.03 6.63
CA ARG A 160 -10.12 12.05 6.61
C ARG A 160 -9.74 12.43 8.04
N SER A 161 -8.44 12.44 8.35
CA SER A 161 -7.92 12.89 9.64
C SER A 161 -7.91 14.41 9.78
N GLY A 162 -8.05 15.14 8.67
CA GLY A 162 -7.83 16.58 8.58
C GLY A 162 -6.39 16.95 8.21
N HIS A 163 -5.48 16.00 8.21
CA HIS A 163 -4.09 16.21 7.81
C HIS A 163 -3.91 16.02 6.30
N SER A 164 -3.09 16.87 5.69
CA SER A 164 -2.73 16.77 4.28
C SER A 164 -1.26 17.14 4.10
N ILE A 165 -0.65 16.61 3.07
CA ILE A 165 0.76 16.86 2.74
C ILE A 165 0.87 17.23 1.27
N PRO A 166 1.85 18.07 0.90
CA PRO A 166 2.20 18.29 -0.50
C PRO A 166 2.67 16.98 -1.15
N VAL A 167 2.32 16.80 -2.42
CA VAL A 167 2.87 15.70 -3.21
C VAL A 167 4.38 15.95 -3.40
N PRO A 168 5.26 14.99 -3.10
CA PRO A 168 6.68 15.15 -3.33
C PRO A 168 7.00 15.53 -4.78
N GLY A 169 7.61 16.72 -4.97
CA GLY A 169 7.93 17.25 -6.30
C GLY A 169 6.81 18.07 -6.97
N ASP A 170 5.63 18.17 -6.34
CA ASP A 170 4.52 19.02 -6.79
C ASP A 170 3.81 19.67 -5.59
N GLU A 171 4.28 20.84 -5.18
CA GLU A 171 3.70 21.58 -4.05
C GLU A 171 2.28 22.10 -4.29
N SER A 172 1.82 22.10 -5.54
CA SER A 172 0.46 22.53 -5.90
C SER A 172 -0.59 21.44 -5.68
N SER A 173 -0.17 20.19 -5.54
CA SER A 173 -1.03 19.04 -5.31
C SER A 173 -0.89 18.53 -3.89
N LEU A 174 -2.00 17.99 -3.34
CA LEU A 174 -2.05 17.49 -1.98
C LEU A 174 -2.39 16.01 -1.93
N GLU A 175 -1.81 15.31 -0.96
CA GLU A 175 -2.29 14.02 -0.50
C GLU A 175 -3.01 14.19 0.84
N HIS A 176 -4.22 13.66 0.93
CA HIS A 176 -5.03 13.68 2.14
C HIS A 176 -4.81 12.40 2.94
N GLU A 177 -4.54 12.56 4.23
CA GLU A 177 -4.50 11.41 5.14
C GLU A 177 -5.91 10.92 5.45
N LEU A 178 -6.11 9.62 5.27
CA LEU A 178 -7.29 8.92 5.76
C LEU A 178 -6.87 7.91 6.82
N VAL A 179 -7.69 7.77 7.86
CA VAL A 179 -7.44 6.88 8.98
C VAL A 179 -8.64 5.95 9.22
N LEU A 180 -8.31 4.73 9.56
CA LEU A 180 -9.26 3.77 10.12
C LEU A 180 -8.97 3.70 11.62
N ALA A 181 -9.94 4.08 12.44
CA ALA A 181 -9.80 3.98 13.88
C ALA A 181 -9.64 2.50 14.29
N SER A 182 -8.76 2.24 15.24
CA SER A 182 -8.66 0.92 15.86
C SER A 182 -10.04 0.53 16.39
N ARG A 183 -10.45 -0.71 16.18
CA ARG A 183 -11.58 -1.23 16.95
C ARG A 183 -11.18 -1.23 18.41
N PRO A 184 -12.04 -0.75 19.30
CA PRO A 184 -11.80 -0.78 20.75
C PRO A 184 -11.61 -2.21 21.25
#